data_bd71d55321841720397a3ce242dc2907
#
_entry.id   bd71d55321841720397a3ce242dc2907
#
_cell.length_a   1.000
_cell.length_b   1.000
_cell.length_c   1.000
_cell.angle_alpha   90.00
_cell.angle_beta   90.00
_cell.angle_gamma   90.00
#
_symmetry.space_group_name_H-M   'P 1'
#
loop_
_entity.id
_entity.type
_entity.pdbx_description
1 polymer ?
#
loop_
_entity_poly.entity_id
_entity_poly.type
_entity_poly.pdbx_seq_one_letter_code
_entity_poly.pdbx_strand_id
1 'polypeptide(L)'
;MSKNTHLEHLEDSILLDGEQGANDAFMFLDELARVFTGVQKNNFKITTKWDGAPAVFCGTHPDTNKFFVGSKSVFNVNAKINYTAEDIDKNHGNSPGLAAKLKECLKYLPELGIEGMAQGDLLFTDDKEKKKINGTDCIIFQPNTITYCIPKEDNLYDKASKAKVGVVFHTSYSGKSMDSVQASFGYDVSQLNDSKNVLVLSAETGQLGSDILLTKNEKSSLDKLKSSSVKSLSNASSFLDEVAEQIKSKDQLVIGTRLKIFFNKYVREGRKLPTDTVFVKEFQQYFETEVKKAADKVKTPKAKAAKLAKLYDGLGMIKNQEKALKSTVNLYSALQSAKEMFIRKLEKGERFGTYLRTENGYDVTAPEGYVAIQDGTNAVKLVDRLSFSVANFNVEKNWVNGDKPQ
;
A
#
# COMPACT_ATOMS: atom_id res chain seq x y z
N MET A 1 10.35 13.76 -10.20
CA MET A 1 9.62 12.63 -9.57
C MET A 1 8.15 12.71 -9.96
N SER A 2 7.44 11.60 -10.07
CA SER A 2 6.00 11.63 -10.38
C SER A 2 5.24 12.25 -9.21
N LYS A 3 4.27 13.13 -9.49
CA LYS A 3 3.40 13.80 -8.50
C LYS A 3 2.59 12.80 -7.64
N ASN A 4 2.43 11.58 -8.10
CA ASN A 4 1.70 10.53 -7.43
C ASN A 4 2.56 9.27 -7.39
N THR A 5 3.33 9.12 -6.32
CA THR A 5 4.23 7.98 -6.14
C THR A 5 3.43 6.80 -5.62
N HIS A 6 3.29 5.75 -6.44
CA HIS A 6 2.65 4.52 -6.00
C HIS A 6 3.69 3.70 -5.21
N LEU A 7 3.37 3.38 -3.96
CA LEU A 7 4.23 2.53 -3.15
C LEU A 7 4.13 1.08 -3.64
N GLU A 8 5.28 0.46 -3.86
CA GLU A 8 5.35 -0.96 -4.24
C GLU A 8 5.65 -1.84 -3.01
N HIS A 9 5.36 -3.13 -3.12
CA HIS A 9 5.74 -4.09 -2.10
C HIS A 9 7.24 -4.39 -2.20
N LEU A 10 7.87 -4.67 -1.06
CA LEU A 10 9.32 -4.92 -1.00
C LEU A 10 9.77 -5.98 -2.01
N GLU A 11 9.04 -7.08 -2.11
CA GLU A 11 9.35 -8.18 -3.02
C GLU A 11 9.08 -7.87 -4.49
N ASP A 12 8.20 -6.91 -4.81
CA ASP A 12 7.88 -6.56 -6.20
C ASP A 12 9.01 -5.73 -6.86
N SER A 13 9.88 -5.09 -6.06
CA SER A 13 10.99 -4.27 -6.57
C SER A 13 11.93 -5.06 -7.49
N ILE A 14 12.14 -6.35 -7.21
CA ILE A 14 13.01 -7.20 -8.06
C ILE A 14 12.46 -7.37 -9.48
N LEU A 15 11.15 -7.32 -9.67
CA LEU A 15 10.52 -7.42 -10.99
C LEU A 15 10.44 -6.06 -11.69
N LEU A 16 10.38 -4.97 -10.93
CA LEU A 16 10.20 -3.62 -11.45
C LEU A 16 11.51 -2.94 -11.83
N ASP A 17 12.56 -3.17 -11.03
CA ASP A 17 13.85 -2.49 -11.13
C ASP A 17 15.03 -3.46 -11.20
N GLY A 18 14.76 -4.75 -11.46
CA GLY A 18 15.80 -5.77 -11.73
C GLY A 18 16.76 -5.97 -10.57
N GLU A 19 18.06 -6.08 -10.89
CA GLU A 19 19.13 -6.21 -9.91
C GLU A 19 19.17 -5.04 -8.93
N GLN A 20 18.96 -3.80 -9.39
CA GLN A 20 18.92 -2.62 -8.51
C GLN A 20 17.77 -2.73 -7.51
N GLY A 21 16.58 -3.14 -7.96
CA GLY A 21 15.43 -3.33 -7.06
C GLY A 21 15.68 -4.41 -5.99
N ALA A 22 16.44 -5.46 -6.30
CA ALA A 22 16.85 -6.45 -5.31
C ALA A 22 17.84 -5.88 -4.29
N ASN A 23 18.82 -5.09 -4.73
CA ASN A 23 19.79 -4.44 -3.85
C ASN A 23 19.09 -3.41 -2.93
N ASP A 24 18.14 -2.65 -3.45
CA ASP A 24 17.34 -1.72 -2.66
C ASP A 24 16.50 -2.46 -1.59
N ALA A 25 15.88 -3.60 -1.95
CA ALA A 25 15.17 -4.44 -1.01
C ALA A 25 16.10 -4.97 0.11
N PHE A 26 17.32 -5.36 -0.21
CA PHE A 26 18.30 -5.79 0.80
C PHE A 26 18.68 -4.63 1.74
N MET A 27 18.91 -3.42 1.22
CA MET A 27 19.17 -2.25 2.06
C MET A 27 18.00 -1.95 3.00
N PHE A 28 16.76 -2.01 2.52
CA PHE A 28 15.58 -1.85 3.38
C PHE A 28 15.50 -2.91 4.48
N LEU A 29 15.77 -4.16 4.17
CA LEU A 29 15.79 -5.24 5.17
C LEU A 29 16.90 -5.04 6.20
N ASP A 30 18.07 -4.53 5.81
CA ASP A 30 19.18 -4.24 6.72
C ASP A 30 18.83 -3.08 7.68
N GLU A 31 18.20 -2.01 7.16
CA GLU A 31 17.77 -0.89 8.02
C GLU A 31 16.65 -1.32 8.97
N LEU A 32 15.68 -2.12 8.49
CA LEU A 32 14.68 -2.73 9.37
C LEU A 32 15.35 -3.57 10.46
N ALA A 33 16.28 -4.44 10.10
CA ALA A 33 16.99 -5.28 11.07
C ALA A 33 17.72 -4.43 12.14
N ARG A 34 18.33 -3.29 11.74
CA ARG A 34 18.97 -2.35 12.68
C ARG A 34 17.96 -1.75 13.64
N VAL A 35 16.84 -1.23 13.15
CA VAL A 35 15.76 -0.66 13.97
C VAL A 35 15.28 -1.70 15.01
N PHE A 36 15.05 -2.93 14.56
CA PHE A 36 14.60 -4.03 15.42
C PHE A 36 15.72 -4.66 16.30
N THR A 37 16.93 -4.12 16.23
CA THR A 37 18.01 -4.40 17.21
C THR A 37 18.25 -3.23 18.16
N GLY A 38 17.38 -2.21 18.15
CA GLY A 38 17.46 -1.04 19.04
C GLY A 38 18.38 0.08 18.54
N VAL A 39 18.90 -0.01 17.30
CA VAL A 39 19.71 1.03 16.67
C VAL A 39 18.83 1.89 15.78
N GLN A 40 18.34 3.01 16.32
CA GLN A 40 17.56 3.98 15.52
C GLN A 40 18.47 4.87 14.69
N LYS A 41 18.07 5.14 13.45
CA LYS A 41 18.60 6.23 12.62
C LYS A 41 17.52 7.28 12.37
N ASN A 42 17.90 8.56 12.44
CA ASN A 42 16.97 9.68 12.27
C ASN A 42 16.31 9.75 10.89
N ASN A 43 16.86 9.06 9.90
CA ASN A 43 16.37 9.10 8.51
C ASN A 43 15.55 7.86 8.11
N PHE A 44 15.27 6.95 9.04
CA PHE A 44 14.47 5.75 8.79
C PHE A 44 13.26 5.71 9.73
N LYS A 45 12.07 5.66 9.15
CA LYS A 45 10.80 5.65 9.88
C LYS A 45 9.96 4.46 9.46
N ILE A 46 9.16 3.97 10.40
CA ILE A 46 8.11 3.00 10.11
C ILE A 46 6.77 3.65 10.45
N THR A 47 5.82 3.54 9.55
CA THR A 47 4.47 4.05 9.73
C THR A 47 3.45 2.93 9.61
N THR A 48 2.39 2.96 10.41
CA THR A 48 1.24 2.10 10.23
C THR A 48 0.52 2.49 8.94
N LYS A 49 0.26 1.52 8.09
CA LYS A 49 -0.57 1.71 6.91
C LYS A 49 -2.03 1.53 7.29
N TRP A 50 -2.73 2.64 7.44
CA TRP A 50 -4.15 2.63 7.73
C TRP A 50 -4.97 2.21 6.51
N ASP A 51 -6.02 1.44 6.74
CA ASP A 51 -7.01 1.09 5.70
C ASP A 51 -8.06 2.21 5.58
N GLY A 52 -7.59 3.44 5.40
CA GLY A 52 -8.44 4.61 5.31
C GLY A 52 -8.96 4.88 3.89
N ALA A 53 -10.17 5.42 3.77
CA ALA A 53 -10.76 5.80 2.49
C ALA A 53 -11.85 6.86 2.66
N PRO A 54 -11.94 7.81 1.73
CA PRO A 54 -11.03 8.06 0.62
C PRO A 54 -9.70 8.70 1.06
N ALA A 55 -8.68 8.63 0.21
CA ALA A 55 -7.51 9.48 0.38
C ALA A 55 -7.92 10.93 0.18
N VAL A 56 -7.56 11.79 1.14
CA VAL A 56 -7.84 13.23 1.12
C VAL A 56 -6.56 14.03 0.93
N PHE A 57 -6.60 14.99 0.02
CA PHE A 57 -5.58 16.01 -0.19
C PHE A 57 -6.13 17.33 0.31
N CYS A 58 -5.40 18.02 1.17
CA CYS A 58 -5.88 19.29 1.75
C CYS A 58 -4.71 20.20 2.14
N GLY A 59 -5.04 21.44 2.45
CA GLY A 59 -4.08 22.44 2.88
C GLY A 59 -4.12 23.69 2.01
N THR A 60 -3.01 24.44 1.99
CA THR A 60 -2.89 25.68 1.23
C THR A 60 -2.46 25.38 -0.20
N HIS A 61 -3.28 25.78 -1.16
CA HIS A 61 -2.97 25.62 -2.59
C HIS A 61 -1.82 26.56 -2.99
N PRO A 62 -0.73 26.04 -3.57
CA PRO A 62 0.48 26.84 -3.79
C PRO A 62 0.31 28.00 -4.76
N ASP A 63 -0.61 27.90 -5.74
CA ASP A 63 -0.83 28.96 -6.73
C ASP A 63 -1.83 30.02 -6.27
N THR A 64 -2.78 29.66 -5.37
CA THR A 64 -3.90 30.56 -4.99
C THR A 64 -3.86 31.01 -3.54
N ASN A 65 -3.04 30.41 -2.70
CA ASN A 65 -3.00 30.58 -1.24
C ASN A 65 -4.35 30.36 -0.52
N LYS A 66 -5.30 29.65 -1.16
CA LYS A 66 -6.58 29.29 -0.55
C LYS A 66 -6.51 27.88 0.00
N PHE A 67 -7.20 27.66 1.12
CA PHE A 67 -7.40 26.30 1.62
C PHE A 67 -8.27 25.52 0.64
N PHE A 68 -7.90 24.28 0.36
CA PHE A 68 -8.65 23.40 -0.51
C PHE A 68 -8.72 21.98 0.06
N VAL A 69 -9.67 21.21 -0.46
CA VAL A 69 -9.73 19.75 -0.30
C VAL A 69 -9.93 19.08 -1.64
N GLY A 70 -9.47 17.84 -1.76
CA GLY A 70 -9.69 17.02 -2.93
C GLY A 70 -9.35 15.56 -2.72
N SER A 71 -9.55 14.76 -3.74
CA SER A 71 -9.08 13.37 -3.85
C SER A 71 -7.83 13.31 -4.73
N LYS A 72 -7.37 12.11 -5.10
CA LYS A 72 -6.26 11.94 -6.06
C LYS A 72 -6.45 12.71 -7.38
N SER A 73 -7.68 13.07 -7.71
CA SER A 73 -8.02 13.86 -8.91
C SER A 73 -7.46 15.29 -8.92
N VAL A 74 -6.89 15.78 -7.81
CA VAL A 74 -6.17 17.06 -7.77
C VAL A 74 -4.94 17.10 -8.67
N PHE A 75 -4.41 15.93 -9.05
CA PHE A 75 -3.26 15.78 -9.94
C PHE A 75 -3.63 15.36 -11.37
N ASN A 76 -4.90 15.28 -11.70
CA ASN A 76 -5.33 14.97 -13.06
C ASN A 76 -5.07 16.16 -14.01
N VAL A 77 -5.01 15.89 -15.31
CA VAL A 77 -4.93 16.94 -16.36
C VAL A 77 -6.04 17.98 -16.17
N ASN A 78 -7.27 17.51 -15.88
CA ASN A 78 -8.38 18.35 -15.44
C ASN A 78 -8.49 18.21 -13.91
N ALA A 79 -7.68 18.98 -13.21
CA ALA A 79 -7.58 18.91 -11.76
C ALA A 79 -8.92 19.26 -11.08
N LYS A 80 -9.34 18.43 -10.12
CA LYS A 80 -10.55 18.66 -9.34
C LYS A 80 -10.15 19.18 -7.95
N ILE A 81 -9.97 20.48 -7.85
CA ILE A 81 -9.61 21.21 -6.63
C ILE A 81 -10.87 21.89 -6.09
N ASN A 82 -11.16 21.76 -4.81
CA ASN A 82 -12.39 22.28 -4.24
C ASN A 82 -12.07 23.28 -3.13
N TYR A 83 -12.46 24.52 -3.34
CA TYR A 83 -12.36 25.61 -2.36
C TYR A 83 -13.68 25.87 -1.65
N THR A 84 -14.79 25.45 -2.24
CA THR A 84 -16.15 25.65 -1.74
C THR A 84 -16.97 24.36 -1.83
N ALA A 85 -18.13 24.33 -1.17
CA ALA A 85 -19.06 23.22 -1.26
C ALA A 85 -19.62 23.05 -2.68
N GLU A 86 -19.81 24.17 -3.39
CA GLU A 86 -20.28 24.19 -4.78
C GLU A 86 -19.24 23.56 -5.73
N ASP A 87 -17.93 23.81 -5.49
CA ASP A 87 -16.87 23.14 -6.23
C ASP A 87 -16.94 21.62 -6.05
N ILE A 88 -17.21 21.17 -4.81
CA ILE A 88 -17.35 19.73 -4.51
C ILE A 88 -18.55 19.14 -5.27
N ASP A 89 -19.69 19.80 -5.24
CA ASP A 89 -20.88 19.35 -5.96
C ASP A 89 -20.64 19.27 -7.48
N LYS A 90 -19.99 20.26 -8.05
CA LYS A 90 -19.61 20.30 -9.45
C LYS A 90 -18.64 19.16 -9.81
N ASN A 91 -17.62 18.95 -9.02
CA ASN A 91 -16.52 18.02 -9.32
C ASN A 91 -16.83 16.57 -8.95
N HIS A 92 -17.68 16.34 -7.92
CA HIS A 92 -17.91 15.04 -7.30
C HIS A 92 -19.41 14.70 -7.12
N GLY A 93 -20.33 15.46 -7.68
CA GLY A 93 -21.78 15.23 -7.55
C GLY A 93 -22.24 13.84 -7.99
N ASN A 94 -21.54 13.21 -8.92
CA ASN A 94 -21.81 11.82 -9.33
C ASN A 94 -21.37 10.76 -8.30
N SER A 95 -20.78 11.18 -7.18
CA SER A 95 -20.34 10.31 -6.09
C SER A 95 -20.76 10.94 -4.75
N PRO A 96 -22.06 10.88 -4.38
CA PRO A 96 -22.62 11.61 -3.24
C PRO A 96 -21.91 11.34 -1.90
N GLY A 97 -21.52 10.09 -1.64
CA GLY A 97 -20.77 9.71 -0.45
C GLY A 97 -19.40 10.37 -0.37
N LEU A 98 -18.66 10.45 -1.49
CA LEU A 98 -17.40 11.18 -1.55
C LEU A 98 -17.62 12.69 -1.37
N ALA A 99 -18.62 13.26 -2.03
CA ALA A 99 -18.93 14.68 -1.92
C ALA A 99 -19.27 15.08 -0.48
N ALA A 100 -20.09 14.29 0.21
CA ALA A 100 -20.42 14.53 1.61
C ALA A 100 -19.17 14.53 2.51
N LYS A 101 -18.30 13.52 2.37
CA LYS A 101 -17.04 13.41 3.13
C LYS A 101 -16.11 14.60 2.85
N LEU A 102 -15.95 15.01 1.60
CA LEU A 102 -15.12 16.16 1.23
C LEU A 102 -15.67 17.48 1.79
N LYS A 103 -17.00 17.64 1.87
CA LYS A 103 -17.62 18.83 2.51
C LYS A 103 -17.31 18.90 3.99
N GLU A 104 -17.37 17.78 4.71
CA GLU A 104 -16.96 17.73 6.12
C GLU A 104 -15.46 18.04 6.28
N CYS A 105 -14.61 17.50 5.41
CA CYS A 105 -13.19 17.84 5.38
C CYS A 105 -12.96 19.33 5.12
N LEU A 106 -13.63 19.94 4.15
CA LEU A 106 -13.50 21.36 3.82
C LEU A 106 -13.92 22.25 5.00
N LYS A 107 -14.93 21.81 5.77
CA LYS A 107 -15.45 22.55 6.92
C LYS A 107 -14.53 22.52 8.14
N TYR A 108 -13.91 21.38 8.44
CA TYR A 108 -13.21 21.19 9.71
C TYR A 108 -11.68 21.12 9.60
N LEU A 109 -11.10 20.64 8.50
CA LEU A 109 -9.64 20.54 8.37
C LEU A 109 -8.90 21.89 8.38
N PRO A 110 -9.50 23.05 7.99
CA PRO A 110 -8.85 24.35 8.15
C PRO A 110 -8.46 24.68 9.60
N GLU A 111 -9.18 24.11 10.59
CA GLU A 111 -8.90 24.31 12.02
C GLU A 111 -7.50 23.81 12.41
N LEU A 112 -6.93 22.88 11.64
CA LEU A 112 -5.62 22.28 11.91
C LEU A 112 -4.44 23.19 11.54
N GLY A 113 -4.66 24.29 10.78
CA GLY A 113 -3.58 25.19 10.37
C GLY A 113 -2.53 24.53 9.47
N ILE A 114 -2.94 23.65 8.55
CA ILE A 114 -2.04 22.89 7.68
C ILE A 114 -1.23 23.84 6.80
N GLU A 115 0.08 23.91 7.02
CA GLU A 115 1.02 24.63 6.17
C GLU A 115 1.38 23.78 4.95
N GLY A 116 1.33 24.39 3.74
CA GLY A 116 1.51 23.65 2.48
C GLY A 116 0.36 22.68 2.21
N MET A 117 0.68 21.55 1.58
CA MET A 117 -0.30 20.52 1.24
C MET A 117 0.00 19.22 1.96
N ALA A 118 -1.04 18.56 2.45
CA ALA A 118 -0.98 17.25 3.07
C ALA A 118 -1.87 16.25 2.34
N GLN A 119 -1.44 14.99 2.33
CA GLN A 119 -2.27 13.85 1.98
C GLN A 119 -2.42 12.95 3.18
N GLY A 120 -3.64 12.52 3.40
CA GLY A 120 -3.97 11.54 4.43
C GLY A 120 -5.08 10.63 3.98
N ASP A 121 -5.39 9.67 4.82
CA ASP A 121 -6.52 8.77 4.68
C ASP A 121 -7.61 9.19 5.65
N LEU A 122 -8.83 9.36 5.14
CA LEU A 122 -9.99 9.66 5.97
C LEU A 122 -10.39 8.39 6.73
N LEU A 123 -10.59 8.53 8.03
CA LEU A 123 -10.98 7.44 8.91
C LEU A 123 -12.49 7.41 9.15
N PHE A 124 -13.08 8.58 9.41
CA PHE A 124 -14.51 8.72 9.59
C PHE A 124 -14.96 10.18 9.41
N THR A 125 -16.26 10.34 9.22
CA THR A 125 -16.99 11.61 9.36
C THR A 125 -18.14 11.41 10.35
N ASP A 126 -19.36 11.19 9.89
CA ASP A 126 -20.54 10.86 10.70
C ASP A 126 -20.79 9.36 10.87
N ASP A 127 -19.96 8.53 10.22
CA ASP A 127 -20.05 7.09 10.11
C ASP A 127 -19.29 6.31 11.20
N LYS A 128 -18.99 6.95 12.33
CA LYS A 128 -18.48 6.28 13.54
C LYS A 128 -19.61 5.99 14.53
N GLU A 129 -19.45 4.99 15.35
CA GLU A 129 -20.46 4.62 16.36
C GLU A 129 -19.84 4.18 17.69
N LYS A 130 -20.64 4.28 18.78
CA LYS A 130 -20.31 3.67 20.06
C LYS A 130 -20.80 2.25 20.07
N LYS A 131 -19.91 1.30 20.32
CA LYS A 131 -20.26 -0.11 20.30
C LYS A 131 -19.39 -0.92 21.26
N LYS A 132 -19.95 -2.03 21.75
CA LYS A 132 -19.18 -3.01 22.52
C LYS A 132 -18.65 -4.09 21.59
N ILE A 133 -17.33 -4.29 21.57
CA ILE A 133 -16.66 -5.37 20.84
C ILE A 133 -15.94 -6.25 21.84
N ASN A 134 -16.23 -7.54 21.84
CA ASN A 134 -15.61 -8.53 22.73
C ASN A 134 -15.60 -8.10 24.23
N GLY A 135 -16.70 -7.47 24.67
CA GLY A 135 -16.85 -6.99 26.04
C GLY A 135 -16.30 -5.59 26.33
N THR A 136 -15.57 -4.96 25.41
CA THR A 136 -14.97 -3.63 25.56
C THR A 136 -15.82 -2.55 24.90
N ASP A 137 -16.14 -1.47 25.62
CA ASP A 137 -16.83 -0.30 25.05
C ASP A 137 -15.87 0.50 24.17
N CYS A 138 -16.24 0.73 22.93
CA CYS A 138 -15.40 1.37 21.91
C CYS A 138 -16.10 2.48 21.14
N ILE A 139 -15.31 3.42 20.63
CA ILE A 139 -15.66 4.15 19.40
C ILE A 139 -15.14 3.32 18.24
N ILE A 140 -16.03 2.91 17.35
CA ILE A 140 -15.65 2.15 16.15
C ILE A 140 -15.89 2.97 14.90
N PHE A 141 -15.07 2.74 13.89
CA PHE A 141 -15.20 3.28 12.54
C PHE A 141 -14.60 2.31 11.54
N GLN A 142 -15.19 2.25 10.36
CA GLN A 142 -14.77 1.36 9.27
C GLN A 142 -14.63 2.16 7.98
N PRO A 143 -13.46 2.75 7.71
CA PRO A 143 -13.27 3.59 6.53
C PRO A 143 -13.30 2.80 5.22
N ASN A 144 -12.81 1.56 5.23
CA ASN A 144 -12.80 0.67 4.08
C ASN A 144 -13.12 -0.77 4.52
N THR A 145 -12.14 -1.65 4.64
CA THR A 145 -12.33 -3.07 4.98
C THR A 145 -12.20 -3.33 6.48
N ILE A 146 -11.24 -2.66 7.12
CA ILE A 146 -10.91 -2.85 8.54
C ILE A 146 -11.80 -1.96 9.41
N THR A 147 -12.41 -2.57 10.44
CA THR A 147 -13.03 -1.84 11.55
C THR A 147 -11.99 -1.57 12.63
N TYR A 148 -11.78 -0.31 12.96
CA TYR A 148 -10.93 0.13 14.04
C TYR A 148 -11.74 0.36 15.31
N CYS A 149 -11.16 0.03 16.46
CA CYS A 149 -11.77 0.19 17.77
C CYS A 149 -10.84 1.02 18.67
N ILE A 150 -11.31 2.19 19.11
CA ILE A 150 -10.69 2.97 20.18
C ILE A 150 -11.41 2.63 21.47
N PRO A 151 -10.78 1.89 22.38
CA PRO A 151 -11.42 1.45 23.62
C PRO A 151 -11.64 2.64 24.59
N LYS A 152 -12.60 2.50 25.48
CA LYS A 152 -12.98 3.56 26.42
C LYS A 152 -11.85 3.99 27.34
N GLU A 153 -10.93 3.09 27.63
CA GLU A 153 -9.75 3.31 28.45
C GLU A 153 -8.65 4.11 27.75
N ASP A 154 -8.72 4.22 26.41
CA ASP A 154 -7.74 4.98 25.63
C ASP A 154 -7.96 6.50 25.80
N ASN A 155 -6.88 7.26 25.92
CA ASN A 155 -6.92 8.72 26.11
C ASN A 155 -7.49 9.47 24.89
N LEU A 156 -7.62 8.83 23.72
CA LEU A 156 -8.24 9.38 22.53
C LEU A 156 -9.76 9.14 22.46
N TYR A 157 -10.33 8.31 23.34
CA TYR A 157 -11.74 7.95 23.30
C TYR A 157 -12.67 9.17 23.31
N ASP A 158 -12.45 10.08 24.24
CA ASP A 158 -13.29 11.29 24.37
C ASP A 158 -13.17 12.19 23.15
N LYS A 159 -11.96 12.37 22.62
CA LYS A 159 -11.71 13.14 21.41
C LYS A 159 -12.35 12.46 20.20
N ALA A 160 -12.16 11.17 20.03
CA ALA A 160 -12.77 10.37 18.96
C ALA A 160 -14.30 10.43 19.01
N SER A 161 -14.87 10.36 20.21
CA SER A 161 -16.33 10.46 20.40
C SER A 161 -16.91 11.79 19.89
N LYS A 162 -16.22 12.90 20.10
CA LYS A 162 -16.68 14.26 19.80
C LYS A 162 -16.31 14.74 18.39
N ALA A 163 -15.18 14.29 17.86
CA ALA A 163 -14.66 14.71 16.57
C ALA A 163 -15.67 14.50 15.43
N LYS A 164 -15.71 15.42 14.48
CA LYS A 164 -16.53 15.38 13.26
C LYS A 164 -15.80 14.75 12.09
N VAL A 165 -14.47 14.82 12.11
CA VAL A 165 -13.58 14.22 11.10
C VAL A 165 -12.46 13.47 11.81
N GLY A 166 -12.17 12.25 11.38
CA GLY A 166 -10.98 11.50 11.75
C GLY A 166 -10.08 11.33 10.53
N VAL A 167 -8.80 11.65 10.67
CA VAL A 167 -7.83 11.59 9.56
C VAL A 167 -6.46 11.15 10.06
N VAL A 168 -5.74 10.42 9.23
CA VAL A 168 -4.32 10.11 9.42
C VAL A 168 -3.53 10.69 8.26
N PHE A 169 -2.62 11.64 8.53
CA PHE A 169 -1.73 12.19 7.51
C PHE A 169 -0.46 11.36 7.40
N HIS A 170 0.01 11.15 6.16
CA HIS A 170 1.17 10.33 5.87
C HIS A 170 2.12 10.90 4.80
N THR A 171 1.72 11.94 4.05
CA THR A 171 2.54 12.54 3.00
C THR A 171 2.35 14.04 2.99
N SER A 172 3.46 14.77 2.91
CA SER A 172 3.47 16.22 2.66
C SER A 172 3.84 16.51 1.20
N TYR A 173 3.41 17.65 0.73
CA TYR A 173 3.74 18.16 -0.60
C TYR A 173 4.29 19.57 -0.49
N SER A 174 5.45 19.82 -1.10
CA SER A 174 6.09 21.13 -1.14
C SER A 174 6.42 21.52 -2.57
N GLY A 175 6.24 22.79 -2.92
CA GLY A 175 6.50 23.33 -4.25
C GLY A 175 5.92 24.72 -4.41
N LYS A 176 6.38 25.46 -5.43
CA LYS A 176 5.91 26.82 -5.71
C LYS A 176 4.61 26.87 -6.52
N SER A 177 4.22 25.76 -7.13
CA SER A 177 2.99 25.61 -7.92
C SER A 177 2.53 24.16 -7.90
N MET A 178 1.26 23.91 -8.21
CA MET A 178 0.73 22.54 -8.34
C MET A 178 1.52 21.69 -9.34
N ASP A 179 2.11 22.31 -10.35
CA ASP A 179 2.94 21.60 -11.33
C ASP A 179 4.30 21.19 -10.82
N SER A 180 4.82 21.87 -9.81
CA SER A 180 6.16 21.66 -9.24
C SER A 180 6.18 20.97 -7.89
N VAL A 181 5.01 20.65 -7.30
CA VAL A 181 4.97 20.00 -5.97
C VAL A 181 5.63 18.63 -6.00
N GLN A 182 6.38 18.36 -4.94
CA GLN A 182 7.06 17.10 -4.70
C GLN A 182 6.53 16.47 -3.42
N ALA A 183 6.30 15.17 -3.46
CA ALA A 183 5.86 14.39 -2.31
C ALA A 183 7.03 14.05 -1.39
N SER A 184 6.81 14.15 -0.09
CA SER A 184 7.68 13.61 0.95
C SER A 184 6.87 12.71 1.87
N PHE A 185 7.31 11.47 2.06
CA PHE A 185 6.64 10.52 2.94
C PHE A 185 6.97 10.81 4.41
N GLY A 186 5.98 10.53 5.28
CA GLY A 186 6.01 10.87 6.69
C GLY A 186 5.53 12.32 6.90
N TYR A 187 4.47 12.47 7.68
CA TYR A 187 3.90 13.78 8.02
C TYR A 187 4.01 14.00 9.52
N ASP A 188 4.66 15.10 9.92
CA ASP A 188 4.76 15.47 11.32
C ASP A 188 3.46 16.14 11.78
N VAL A 189 2.63 15.39 12.47
CA VAL A 189 1.35 15.87 12.99
C VAL A 189 1.51 16.78 14.24
N SER A 190 2.70 16.85 14.84
CA SER A 190 2.94 17.70 16.02
C SER A 190 2.89 19.18 15.72
N GLN A 191 2.99 19.56 14.45
CA GLN A 191 2.91 20.94 13.97
C GLN A 191 1.47 21.43 13.78
N LEU A 192 0.49 20.53 13.85
CA LEU A 192 -0.90 20.86 13.64
C LEU A 192 -1.53 21.46 14.91
N ASN A 193 -2.45 22.40 14.69
CA ASN A 193 -3.26 22.92 15.79
C ASN A 193 -4.17 21.83 16.36
N ASP A 194 -4.40 21.85 17.67
CA ASP A 194 -5.40 20.99 18.27
C ASP A 194 -6.81 21.48 17.92
N SER A 195 -7.68 20.57 17.53
CA SER A 195 -9.09 20.85 17.25
C SER A 195 -9.98 19.83 17.96
N LYS A 196 -11.06 20.32 18.56
CA LYS A 196 -12.12 19.46 19.13
C LYS A 196 -12.94 18.72 18.07
N ASN A 197 -12.93 19.23 16.85
CA ASN A 197 -13.72 18.71 15.73
C ASN A 197 -12.94 17.71 14.88
N VAL A 198 -11.62 17.66 15.00
CA VAL A 198 -10.77 16.79 14.18
C VAL A 198 -9.92 15.88 15.06
N LEU A 199 -10.10 14.58 14.89
CA LEU A 199 -9.16 13.59 15.41
C LEU A 199 -8.06 13.37 14.36
N VAL A 200 -6.85 13.82 14.67
CA VAL A 200 -5.66 13.52 13.87
C VAL A 200 -4.92 12.38 14.54
N LEU A 201 -4.64 11.31 13.78
CA LEU A 201 -3.77 10.23 14.21
C LEU A 201 -2.42 10.34 13.50
N SER A 202 -1.35 10.02 14.22
CA SER A 202 -0.04 9.85 13.61
C SER A 202 0.02 8.54 12.84
N ALA A 203 0.55 8.57 11.63
CA ALA A 203 0.91 7.35 10.93
C ALA A 203 2.19 6.72 11.49
N GLU A 204 3.06 7.50 12.14
CA GLU A 204 4.32 6.98 12.70
C GLU A 204 4.04 5.98 13.80
N THR A 205 4.64 4.80 13.70
CA THR A 205 4.69 3.84 14.81
C THR A 205 5.54 4.47 15.91
N GLY A 206 5.06 4.47 17.15
CA GLY A 206 5.81 5.00 18.29
C GLY A 206 7.16 4.30 18.47
N GLN A 207 7.89 4.64 19.54
CA GLN A 207 9.12 3.92 19.89
C GLN A 207 8.82 2.43 20.06
N LEU A 208 9.59 1.59 19.36
CA LEU A 208 9.43 0.14 19.43
C LEU A 208 9.77 -0.33 20.85
N GLY A 209 8.83 -1.00 21.51
CA GLY A 209 9.06 -1.62 22.80
C GLY A 209 10.09 -2.75 22.74
N SER A 210 10.65 -3.15 23.88
CA SER A 210 11.67 -4.21 23.97
C SER A 210 11.17 -5.59 23.49
N ASP A 211 9.87 -5.83 23.56
CA ASP A 211 9.19 -7.05 23.15
C ASP A 211 9.05 -7.20 21.62
N ILE A 212 9.24 -6.09 20.90
CA ILE A 212 9.23 -6.08 19.42
C ILE A 212 10.61 -6.32 18.83
N LEU A 213 11.69 -6.23 19.62
CA LEU A 213 13.04 -6.45 19.14
C LEU A 213 13.26 -7.87 18.63
N LEU A 214 14.16 -8.04 17.65
CA LEU A 214 14.55 -9.34 17.12
C LEU A 214 15.28 -10.17 18.17
N THR A 215 14.81 -11.39 18.39
CA THR A 215 15.55 -12.41 19.15
C THR A 215 16.77 -12.89 18.37
N LYS A 216 17.73 -13.53 19.06
CA LYS A 216 18.92 -14.13 18.42
C LYS A 216 18.54 -15.14 17.32
N ASN A 217 17.49 -15.93 17.53
CA ASN A 217 17.03 -16.92 16.55
C ASN A 217 16.41 -16.27 15.30
N GLU A 218 15.62 -15.22 15.50
CA GLU A 218 15.03 -14.46 14.38
C GLU A 218 16.10 -13.75 13.57
N LYS A 219 17.11 -13.15 14.23
CA LYS A 219 18.26 -12.57 13.55
C LYS A 219 19.00 -13.61 12.72
N SER A 220 19.32 -14.77 13.30
CA SER A 220 19.97 -15.87 12.55
C SER A 220 19.13 -16.35 11.36
N SER A 221 17.81 -16.40 11.50
CA SER A 221 16.90 -16.75 10.40
C SER A 221 16.92 -15.70 9.30
N LEU A 222 16.93 -14.42 9.64
CA LEU A 222 17.03 -13.31 8.70
C LEU A 222 18.36 -13.35 7.93
N ASP A 223 19.49 -13.61 8.62
CA ASP A 223 20.81 -13.72 8.01
C ASP A 223 20.87 -14.89 7.00
N LYS A 224 20.20 -16.01 7.29
CA LYS A 224 20.07 -17.15 6.35
C LYS A 224 19.24 -16.78 5.14
N LEU A 225 18.08 -16.12 5.33
CA LEU A 225 17.25 -15.64 4.23
C LEU A 225 18.02 -14.68 3.33
N LYS A 226 18.76 -13.73 3.91
CA LYS A 226 19.60 -12.80 3.17
C LYS A 226 20.68 -13.51 2.36
N SER A 227 21.42 -14.45 2.97
CA SER A 227 22.46 -15.21 2.28
C SER A 227 21.91 -16.02 1.10
N SER A 228 20.74 -16.65 1.26
CA SER A 228 20.08 -17.37 0.17
C SER A 228 19.58 -16.44 -0.93
N SER A 229 19.11 -15.23 -0.55
CA SER A 229 18.65 -14.19 -1.48
C SER A 229 19.79 -13.67 -2.35
N VAL A 230 20.97 -13.39 -1.77
CA VAL A 230 22.16 -12.97 -2.52
C VAL A 230 22.58 -14.03 -3.54
N LYS A 231 22.57 -15.31 -3.14
CA LYS A 231 22.86 -16.44 -4.06
C LYS A 231 21.82 -16.52 -5.18
N SER A 232 20.55 -16.33 -4.88
CA SER A 232 19.48 -16.34 -5.88
C SER A 232 19.62 -15.17 -6.85
N LEU A 233 19.93 -13.98 -6.34
CA LEU A 233 20.16 -12.79 -7.17
C LEU A 233 21.32 -13.01 -8.15
N SER A 234 22.46 -13.57 -7.71
CA SER A 234 23.60 -13.82 -8.60
C SER A 234 23.27 -14.75 -9.78
N ASN A 235 22.25 -15.61 -9.66
CA ASN A 235 21.79 -16.45 -10.76
C ASN A 235 20.68 -15.80 -11.60
N ALA A 236 20.06 -14.74 -11.13
CA ALA A 236 18.84 -14.17 -11.73
C ALA A 236 19.01 -12.71 -12.21
N SER A 237 20.13 -12.02 -11.89
CA SER A 237 20.27 -10.57 -12.12
C SER A 237 19.96 -10.16 -13.56
N SER A 238 20.64 -10.74 -14.54
CA SER A 238 20.39 -10.41 -15.96
C SER A 238 18.98 -10.73 -16.43
N PHE A 239 18.36 -11.80 -15.92
CA PHE A 239 16.97 -12.14 -16.21
C PHE A 239 16.02 -11.11 -15.59
N LEU A 240 16.27 -10.67 -14.37
CA LEU A 240 15.46 -9.67 -13.68
C LEU A 240 15.55 -8.31 -14.37
N ASP A 241 16.71 -7.90 -14.86
CA ASP A 241 16.88 -6.67 -15.64
C ASP A 241 16.08 -6.72 -16.95
N GLU A 242 16.11 -7.88 -17.64
CA GLU A 242 15.28 -8.09 -18.84
C GLU A 242 13.79 -8.05 -18.51
N VAL A 243 13.36 -8.67 -17.40
CA VAL A 243 11.97 -8.62 -16.91
C VAL A 243 11.55 -7.19 -16.63
N ALA A 244 12.37 -6.38 -15.95
CA ALA A 244 12.09 -4.99 -15.63
C ALA A 244 11.90 -4.14 -16.90
N GLU A 245 12.78 -4.29 -17.88
CA GLU A 245 12.65 -3.59 -19.18
C GLU A 245 11.38 -4.01 -19.93
N GLN A 246 11.05 -5.29 -19.90
CA GLN A 246 9.81 -5.78 -20.51
C GLN A 246 8.56 -5.20 -19.82
N ILE A 247 8.54 -5.03 -18.49
CA ILE A 247 7.45 -4.39 -17.76
C ILE A 247 7.33 -2.92 -18.14
N LYS A 248 8.45 -2.19 -18.25
CA LYS A 248 8.50 -0.78 -18.66
C LYS A 248 7.96 -0.56 -20.07
N SER A 249 8.11 -1.55 -20.96
CA SER A 249 7.59 -1.50 -22.32
C SER A 249 6.06 -1.45 -22.41
N LYS A 250 5.36 -1.80 -21.32
CA LYS A 250 3.89 -1.92 -21.22
C LYS A 250 3.27 -2.96 -22.16
N ASP A 251 4.09 -3.78 -22.84
CA ASP A 251 3.59 -4.87 -23.67
C ASP A 251 2.98 -5.96 -22.78
N GLN A 252 1.73 -6.30 -23.05
CA GLN A 252 0.96 -7.24 -22.23
C GLN A 252 1.27 -8.71 -22.54
N LEU A 253 2.04 -9.02 -23.57
CA LEU A 253 2.28 -10.39 -24.05
C LEU A 253 3.74 -10.84 -23.93
N VAL A 254 4.55 -10.10 -23.18
CA VAL A 254 5.95 -10.47 -22.88
C VAL A 254 6.06 -11.12 -21.50
N ILE A 255 7.14 -11.86 -21.31
CA ILE A 255 7.40 -12.65 -20.09
C ILE A 255 7.35 -11.78 -18.83
N GLY A 256 8.03 -10.62 -18.81
CA GLY A 256 8.11 -9.76 -17.65
C GLY A 256 6.75 -9.30 -17.15
N THR A 257 5.91 -8.77 -18.06
CA THR A 257 4.55 -8.33 -17.71
C THR A 257 3.69 -9.49 -17.23
N ARG A 258 3.77 -10.66 -17.91
CA ARG A 258 2.99 -11.84 -17.52
C ARG A 258 3.47 -12.44 -16.21
N LEU A 259 4.76 -12.42 -15.95
CA LEU A 259 5.33 -12.90 -14.68
C LEU A 259 4.84 -12.06 -13.50
N LYS A 260 4.87 -10.73 -13.59
CA LYS A 260 4.30 -9.85 -12.57
C LYS A 260 2.81 -10.16 -12.31
N ILE A 261 2.01 -10.32 -13.38
CA ILE A 261 0.58 -10.66 -13.27
C ILE A 261 0.41 -12.04 -12.62
N PHE A 262 1.28 -12.99 -12.92
CA PHE A 262 1.20 -14.35 -12.40
C PHE A 262 1.55 -14.44 -10.92
N PHE A 263 2.56 -13.72 -10.42
CA PHE A 263 2.81 -13.56 -8.98
C PHE A 263 1.58 -12.99 -8.28
N ASN A 264 0.98 -11.93 -8.83
CA ASN A 264 -0.23 -11.32 -8.29
C ASN A 264 -1.46 -12.24 -8.33
N LYS A 265 -1.50 -13.21 -9.24
CA LYS A 265 -2.58 -14.20 -9.31
C LYS A 265 -2.63 -15.05 -8.04
N TYR A 266 -1.49 -15.53 -7.54
CA TYR A 266 -1.44 -16.28 -6.27
C TYR A 266 -2.00 -15.46 -5.11
N VAL A 267 -1.64 -14.17 -5.04
CA VAL A 267 -2.18 -13.27 -4.00
C VAL A 267 -3.70 -13.14 -4.11
N ARG A 268 -4.23 -12.92 -5.31
CA ARG A 268 -5.69 -12.79 -5.53
C ARG A 268 -6.45 -14.06 -5.20
N GLU A 269 -5.85 -15.22 -5.43
CA GLU A 269 -6.43 -16.53 -5.13
C GLU A 269 -6.21 -16.94 -3.66
N GLY A 270 -5.55 -16.13 -2.83
CA GLY A 270 -5.23 -16.45 -1.44
C GLY A 270 -4.27 -17.63 -1.30
N ARG A 271 -3.47 -17.89 -2.30
CA ARG A 271 -2.56 -19.04 -2.37
C ARG A 271 -1.12 -18.63 -2.08
N LYS A 272 -0.45 -19.41 -1.26
CA LYS A 272 1.01 -19.29 -1.10
C LYS A 272 1.73 -19.67 -2.39
N LEU A 273 2.87 -19.07 -2.64
CA LEU A 273 3.74 -19.48 -3.74
C LEU A 273 4.16 -20.94 -3.57
N PRO A 274 4.09 -21.75 -4.62
CA PRO A 274 4.58 -23.13 -4.59
C PRO A 274 6.12 -23.16 -4.68
N THR A 275 6.69 -24.36 -4.72
CA THR A 275 8.13 -24.50 -5.01
C THR A 275 8.46 -23.93 -6.38
N ASP A 276 9.69 -23.48 -6.57
CA ASP A 276 10.17 -22.88 -7.81
C ASP A 276 9.89 -23.73 -9.06
N THR A 277 10.08 -25.05 -8.95
CA THR A 277 9.83 -25.99 -10.05
C THR A 277 8.35 -26.08 -10.43
N VAL A 278 7.44 -26.08 -9.43
CA VAL A 278 5.98 -26.08 -9.67
C VAL A 278 5.56 -24.74 -10.25
N PHE A 279 6.08 -23.64 -9.70
CA PHE A 279 5.79 -22.28 -10.19
C PHE A 279 6.14 -22.12 -11.66
N VAL A 280 7.37 -22.53 -12.06
CA VAL A 280 7.83 -22.42 -13.45
C VAL A 280 6.91 -23.20 -14.40
N LYS A 281 6.51 -24.42 -14.02
CA LYS A 281 5.58 -25.23 -14.83
C LYS A 281 4.21 -24.56 -14.97
N GLU A 282 3.64 -24.07 -13.87
CA GLU A 282 2.33 -23.39 -13.88
C GLU A 282 2.43 -22.07 -14.66
N PHE A 283 3.53 -21.32 -14.52
CA PHE A 283 3.76 -20.08 -15.25
C PHE A 283 3.85 -20.32 -16.76
N GLN A 284 4.57 -21.36 -17.20
CA GLN A 284 4.64 -21.69 -18.61
C GLN A 284 3.27 -21.97 -19.19
N GLN A 285 2.44 -22.78 -18.51
CA GLN A 285 1.08 -23.07 -18.94
C GLN A 285 0.19 -21.82 -18.96
N TYR A 286 0.31 -20.98 -17.95
CA TYR A 286 -0.40 -19.71 -17.89
C TYR A 286 -0.01 -18.77 -19.04
N PHE A 287 1.29 -18.61 -19.28
CA PHE A 287 1.80 -17.76 -20.36
C PHE A 287 1.28 -18.22 -21.74
N GLU A 288 1.40 -19.51 -22.01
CA GLU A 288 0.90 -20.12 -23.26
C GLU A 288 -0.60 -19.87 -23.45
N THR A 289 -1.38 -20.10 -22.40
CA THR A 289 -2.83 -19.91 -22.42
C THR A 289 -3.22 -18.45 -22.71
N GLU A 290 -2.59 -17.51 -22.02
CA GLU A 290 -2.93 -16.09 -22.15
C GLU A 290 -2.52 -15.51 -23.51
N VAL A 291 -1.35 -15.92 -24.04
CA VAL A 291 -0.93 -15.46 -25.37
C VAL A 291 -1.81 -16.08 -26.48
N LYS A 292 -2.17 -17.36 -26.37
CA LYS A 292 -3.12 -18.00 -27.31
C LYS A 292 -4.49 -17.32 -27.27
N LYS A 293 -5.06 -17.07 -26.11
CA LYS A 293 -6.31 -16.29 -25.96
C LYS A 293 -6.21 -14.93 -26.64
N ALA A 294 -5.09 -14.23 -26.48
CA ALA A 294 -4.88 -12.95 -27.14
C ALA A 294 -4.76 -13.06 -28.67
N ALA A 295 -4.14 -14.15 -29.16
CA ALA A 295 -4.03 -14.42 -30.59
C ALA A 295 -5.39 -14.77 -31.23
N ASP A 296 -6.26 -15.45 -30.51
CA ASP A 296 -7.60 -15.85 -31.01
C ASP A 296 -8.60 -14.66 -31.05
N LYS A 297 -8.34 -13.60 -30.27
CA LYS A 297 -9.16 -12.38 -30.28
C LYS A 297 -8.94 -11.48 -31.50
N VAL A 298 -7.89 -11.71 -32.30
CA VAL A 298 -7.58 -10.88 -33.46
C VAL A 298 -8.04 -11.56 -34.75
N LYS A 299 -8.57 -10.74 -35.69
CA LYS A 299 -9.22 -11.26 -36.90
C LYS A 299 -8.24 -11.49 -38.07
N THR A 300 -7.13 -10.74 -38.13
CA THR A 300 -6.22 -10.81 -39.27
C THR A 300 -5.11 -11.85 -39.07
N PRO A 301 -4.77 -12.64 -40.12
CA PRO A 301 -3.68 -13.62 -40.05
C PRO A 301 -2.34 -12.99 -39.60
N LYS A 302 -2.03 -11.80 -40.09
CA LYS A 302 -0.81 -11.06 -39.73
C LYS A 302 -0.75 -10.73 -38.25
N ALA A 303 -1.84 -10.23 -37.66
CA ALA A 303 -1.90 -9.89 -36.23
C ALA A 303 -1.84 -11.17 -35.36
N LYS A 304 -2.48 -12.26 -35.82
CA LYS A 304 -2.39 -13.55 -35.13
C LYS A 304 -0.96 -14.12 -35.14
N ALA A 305 -0.31 -14.08 -36.29
CA ALA A 305 1.09 -14.52 -36.44
C ALA A 305 2.04 -13.70 -35.55
N ALA A 306 1.88 -12.39 -35.46
CA ALA A 306 2.68 -11.54 -34.60
C ALA A 306 2.54 -11.89 -33.10
N LYS A 307 1.31 -12.25 -32.64
CA LYS A 307 1.10 -12.69 -31.26
C LYS A 307 1.68 -14.10 -31.00
N LEU A 308 1.56 -15.01 -31.96
CA LEU A 308 2.14 -16.34 -31.86
C LEU A 308 3.67 -16.30 -31.88
N ALA A 309 4.31 -15.35 -32.59
CA ALA A 309 5.75 -15.14 -32.49
C ALA A 309 6.17 -14.84 -31.04
N LYS A 310 5.44 -13.93 -30.35
CA LYS A 310 5.71 -13.67 -28.92
C LYS A 310 5.53 -14.89 -28.02
N LEU A 311 4.62 -15.81 -28.39
CA LEU A 311 4.49 -17.08 -27.67
C LEU A 311 5.78 -17.93 -27.78
N TYR A 312 6.28 -18.09 -28.99
CA TYR A 312 7.48 -18.90 -29.21
C TYR A 312 8.73 -18.27 -28.57
N ASP A 313 8.89 -16.95 -28.69
CA ASP A 313 9.96 -16.20 -28.06
C ASP A 313 9.91 -16.38 -26.54
N GLY A 314 8.74 -16.20 -25.95
CA GLY A 314 8.55 -16.34 -24.51
C GLY A 314 8.78 -17.78 -24.00
N LEU A 315 8.29 -18.79 -24.70
CA LEU A 315 8.56 -20.20 -24.33
C LEU A 315 10.05 -20.54 -24.45
N GLY A 316 10.73 -20.00 -25.49
CA GLY A 316 12.17 -20.07 -25.64
C GLY A 316 12.91 -19.46 -24.46
N MET A 317 12.51 -18.25 -24.04
CA MET A 317 13.07 -17.56 -22.89
C MET A 317 12.88 -18.37 -21.60
N ILE A 318 11.68 -18.87 -21.30
CA ILE A 318 11.41 -19.70 -20.12
C ILE A 318 12.35 -20.94 -20.11
N LYS A 319 12.46 -21.62 -21.23
CA LYS A 319 13.31 -22.81 -21.34
C LYS A 319 14.81 -22.49 -21.16
N ASN A 320 15.29 -21.45 -21.82
CA ASN A 320 16.72 -21.11 -21.83
C ASN A 320 17.14 -20.47 -20.48
N GLN A 321 16.24 -19.82 -19.78
CA GLN A 321 16.51 -19.12 -18.52
C GLN A 321 15.79 -19.77 -17.32
N GLU A 322 15.45 -21.06 -17.39
CA GLU A 322 14.72 -21.78 -16.34
C GLU A 322 15.39 -21.65 -14.97
N LYS A 323 16.71 -21.74 -14.90
CA LYS A 323 17.50 -21.59 -13.67
C LYS A 323 17.34 -20.20 -13.08
N ALA A 324 17.39 -19.16 -13.90
CA ALA A 324 17.23 -17.78 -13.48
C ALA A 324 15.80 -17.52 -13.01
N LEU A 325 14.81 -18.03 -13.71
CA LEU A 325 13.40 -17.94 -13.31
C LEU A 325 13.14 -18.64 -11.97
N LYS A 326 13.68 -19.85 -11.74
CA LYS A 326 13.62 -20.53 -10.43
C LYS A 326 14.29 -19.71 -9.33
N SER A 327 15.46 -19.13 -9.61
CA SER A 327 16.15 -18.25 -8.65
C SER A 327 15.36 -16.99 -8.36
N THR A 328 14.64 -16.42 -9.34
CA THR A 328 13.71 -15.31 -9.14
C THR A 328 12.59 -15.67 -8.17
N VAL A 329 11.98 -16.85 -8.32
CA VAL A 329 10.92 -17.32 -7.39
C VAL A 329 11.47 -17.49 -5.98
N ASN A 330 12.66 -18.06 -5.83
CA ASN A 330 13.31 -18.26 -4.53
C ASN A 330 13.68 -16.91 -3.88
N LEU A 331 14.18 -15.94 -4.66
CA LEU A 331 14.48 -14.60 -4.19
C LEU A 331 13.21 -13.88 -3.73
N TYR A 332 12.15 -13.90 -4.55
CA TYR A 332 10.85 -13.30 -4.20
C TYR A 332 10.29 -13.88 -2.89
N SER A 333 10.28 -15.21 -2.77
CA SER A 333 9.78 -15.91 -1.57
C SER A 333 10.61 -15.59 -0.31
N ALA A 334 11.94 -15.46 -0.46
CA ALA A 334 12.81 -15.11 0.66
C ALA A 334 12.60 -13.68 1.13
N LEU A 335 12.45 -12.71 0.22
CA LEU A 335 12.11 -11.32 0.55
C LEU A 335 10.74 -11.22 1.21
N GLN A 336 9.74 -11.96 0.72
CA GLN A 336 8.42 -12.04 1.33
C GLN A 336 8.50 -12.60 2.75
N SER A 337 9.24 -13.68 2.97
CA SER A 337 9.40 -14.30 4.29
C SER A 337 10.12 -13.38 5.28
N ALA A 338 11.15 -12.66 4.83
CA ALA A 338 11.84 -11.66 5.64
C ALA A 338 10.92 -10.50 6.02
N LYS A 339 10.14 -9.97 5.07
CA LYS A 339 9.14 -8.93 5.30
C LYS A 339 8.09 -9.38 6.33
N GLU A 340 7.53 -10.58 6.19
CA GLU A 340 6.53 -11.12 7.12
C GLU A 340 7.06 -11.26 8.55
N MET A 341 8.35 -11.53 8.74
CA MET A 341 8.97 -11.56 10.07
C MET A 341 8.86 -10.19 10.76
N PHE A 342 9.14 -9.11 10.05
CA PHE A 342 9.02 -7.74 10.59
C PHE A 342 7.55 -7.35 10.83
N ILE A 343 6.65 -7.70 9.92
CA ILE A 343 5.21 -7.44 10.08
C ILE A 343 4.71 -8.05 11.38
N ARG A 344 4.96 -9.36 11.63
CA ARG A 344 4.57 -10.03 12.87
C ARG A 344 5.13 -9.39 14.14
N LYS A 345 6.27 -8.73 14.05
CA LYS A 345 6.83 -7.97 15.17
C LYS A 345 6.06 -6.66 15.38
N LEU A 346 5.79 -5.92 14.31
CA LEU A 346 5.07 -4.66 14.39
C LEU A 346 3.63 -4.82 14.89
N GLU A 347 2.95 -5.88 14.49
CA GLU A 347 1.58 -6.21 14.94
C GLU A 347 1.46 -6.34 16.46
N LYS A 348 2.54 -6.72 17.16
CA LYS A 348 2.54 -6.79 18.63
C LYS A 348 2.52 -5.41 19.30
N GLY A 349 2.92 -4.36 18.58
CA GLY A 349 2.96 -2.99 19.08
C GLY A 349 1.76 -2.14 18.73
N GLU A 350 0.74 -2.72 18.06
CA GLU A 350 -0.44 -1.97 17.64
C GLU A 350 -1.26 -1.48 18.84
N ARG A 351 -1.66 -0.19 18.77
CA ARG A 351 -2.39 0.50 19.83
C ARG A 351 -3.89 0.20 19.79
N PHE A 352 -4.47 0.08 18.61
CA PHE A 352 -5.91 -0.06 18.42
C PHE A 352 -6.29 -1.45 18.00
N GLY A 353 -7.43 -1.93 18.50
CA GLY A 353 -8.01 -3.17 18.01
C GLY A 353 -8.46 -3.03 16.54
N THR A 354 -8.13 -4.01 15.73
CA THR A 354 -8.51 -4.10 14.33
C THR A 354 -9.34 -5.35 14.09
N TYR A 355 -10.44 -5.20 13.35
CA TYR A 355 -11.41 -6.28 13.18
C TYR A 355 -11.94 -6.32 11.74
N LEU A 356 -12.30 -7.51 11.29
CA LEU A 356 -13.18 -7.70 10.12
C LEU A 356 -14.62 -7.86 10.59
N ARG A 357 -15.51 -7.13 9.97
CA ARG A 357 -16.96 -7.32 10.21
C ARG A 357 -17.42 -8.58 9.48
N THR A 358 -18.10 -9.46 10.19
CA THR A 358 -18.66 -10.71 9.68
C THR A 358 -20.17 -10.78 9.98
N GLU A 359 -20.87 -11.74 9.42
CA GLU A 359 -22.28 -12.00 9.72
C GLU A 359 -22.52 -12.29 11.22
N ASN A 360 -21.52 -12.85 11.90
CA ASN A 360 -21.58 -13.23 13.32
C ASN A 360 -21.01 -12.17 14.27
N GLY A 361 -20.53 -11.04 13.77
CA GLY A 361 -19.95 -9.96 14.59
C GLY A 361 -18.62 -9.42 14.08
N TYR A 362 -17.59 -9.48 14.91
CA TYR A 362 -16.27 -8.89 14.63
C TYR A 362 -15.17 -9.90 14.93
N ASP A 363 -14.44 -10.30 13.92
CA ASP A 363 -13.28 -11.17 14.03
C ASP A 363 -12.00 -10.35 14.10
N VAL A 364 -11.11 -10.65 15.04
CA VAL A 364 -9.81 -9.97 15.16
C VAL A 364 -9.02 -10.15 13.86
N THR A 365 -8.46 -9.06 13.34
CA THR A 365 -7.59 -9.09 12.17
C THR A 365 -6.30 -8.31 12.44
N ALA A 366 -5.29 -8.51 11.61
CA ALA A 366 -4.13 -7.65 11.56
C ALA A 366 -4.49 -6.29 10.94
N PRO A 367 -3.72 -5.20 11.20
CA PRO A 367 -3.82 -3.96 10.43
C PRO A 367 -3.50 -4.21 8.94
N GLU A 368 -3.79 -3.24 8.06
CA GLU A 368 -3.45 -3.40 6.63
C GLU A 368 -1.95 -3.69 6.43
N GLY A 369 -1.10 -3.13 7.27
CA GLY A 369 0.34 -3.32 7.28
C GLY A 369 1.08 -2.05 7.68
N TYR A 370 2.30 -1.92 7.15
CA TYR A 370 3.21 -0.82 7.48
C TYR A 370 3.87 -0.27 6.22
N VAL A 371 4.48 0.90 6.36
CA VAL A 371 5.35 1.49 5.34
C VAL A 371 6.68 1.80 6.00
N ALA A 372 7.76 1.28 5.44
CA ALA A 372 9.11 1.67 5.79
C ALA A 372 9.55 2.82 4.89
N ILE A 373 10.06 3.89 5.48
CA ILE A 373 10.41 5.13 4.80
C ILE A 373 11.88 5.44 5.10
N GLN A 374 12.66 5.67 4.06
CA GLN A 374 14.05 6.13 4.15
C GLN A 374 14.18 7.50 3.50
N ASP A 375 14.82 8.44 4.21
CA ASP A 375 15.11 9.81 3.73
C ASP A 375 13.87 10.58 3.23
N GLY A 376 12.67 10.21 3.67
CA GLY A 376 11.40 10.83 3.27
C GLY A 376 10.99 10.62 1.80
N THR A 377 11.83 9.99 0.98
CA THR A 377 11.63 9.83 -0.47
C THR A 377 11.51 8.38 -0.93
N ASN A 378 12.26 7.49 -0.31
CA ASN A 378 12.22 6.06 -0.61
C ASN A 378 11.30 5.36 0.38
N ALA A 379 10.27 4.69 -0.11
CA ALA A 379 9.33 4.00 0.76
C ALA A 379 8.84 2.69 0.14
N VAL A 380 8.68 1.67 0.99
CA VAL A 380 8.19 0.34 0.59
C VAL A 380 7.07 -0.13 1.50
N LYS A 381 6.11 -0.86 0.93
CA LYS A 381 5.03 -1.49 1.68
C LYS A 381 5.50 -2.76 2.37
N LEU A 382 5.20 -2.83 3.65
CA LEU A 382 5.33 -4.02 4.49
C LEU A 382 3.91 -4.52 4.80
N VAL A 383 3.30 -5.21 3.85
CA VAL A 383 1.92 -5.73 3.96
C VAL A 383 1.94 -7.23 3.78
N ASP A 384 1.24 -7.97 4.66
CA ASP A 384 0.92 -9.37 4.40
C ASP A 384 -0.14 -9.44 3.32
N ARG A 385 0.33 -9.67 2.08
CA ARG A 385 -0.54 -9.66 0.91
C ARG A 385 -1.59 -10.77 0.92
N LEU A 386 -1.28 -11.91 1.52
CA LEU A 386 -2.23 -13.04 1.55
C LEU A 386 -3.38 -12.76 2.51
N SER A 387 -3.07 -12.31 3.71
CA SER A 387 -4.10 -12.04 4.72
C SER A 387 -4.98 -10.85 4.34
N PHE A 388 -4.39 -9.76 3.84
CA PHE A 388 -5.13 -8.52 3.59
C PHE A 388 -5.74 -8.44 2.19
N SER A 389 -5.06 -8.92 1.15
CA SER A 389 -5.57 -8.77 -0.22
C SER A 389 -6.80 -9.64 -0.49
N VAL A 390 -6.92 -10.81 0.13
CA VAL A 390 -8.13 -11.64 0.03
C VAL A 390 -9.33 -10.91 0.58
N ALA A 391 -9.19 -10.25 1.75
CA ALA A 391 -10.25 -9.45 2.34
C ALA A 391 -10.63 -8.26 1.42
N ASN A 392 -9.65 -7.53 0.91
CA ASN A 392 -9.88 -6.35 0.05
C ASN A 392 -10.56 -6.67 -1.30
N PHE A 393 -10.39 -7.89 -1.82
CA PHE A 393 -11.05 -8.29 -3.08
C PHE A 393 -12.48 -8.78 -2.89
N ASN A 394 -12.85 -9.18 -1.67
CA ASN A 394 -14.12 -9.84 -1.38
C ASN A 394 -15.11 -8.97 -0.59
N VAL A 395 -14.69 -7.79 -0.10
CA VAL A 395 -15.57 -6.88 0.65
C VAL A 395 -16.08 -5.75 -0.24
N GLU A 396 -17.38 -5.51 -0.26
CA GLU A 396 -17.99 -4.35 -0.92
C GLU A 396 -17.52 -3.05 -0.26
N LYS A 397 -17.10 -2.09 -1.08
CA LYS A 397 -16.58 -0.81 -0.60
C LYS A 397 -17.73 0.13 -0.25
N ASN A 398 -17.95 0.37 1.02
CA ASN A 398 -19.07 1.15 1.56
C ASN A 398 -19.17 2.60 1.05
N TRP A 399 -18.11 3.18 0.52
CA TRP A 399 -18.09 4.57 0.05
C TRP A 399 -18.49 4.74 -1.42
N VAL A 400 -18.62 3.65 -2.19
CA VAL A 400 -18.97 3.71 -3.63
C VAL A 400 -20.45 3.96 -3.82
N ASN A 401 -21.32 3.42 -2.97
CA ASN A 401 -22.77 3.43 -3.14
C ASN A 401 -23.54 4.35 -2.19
N GLY A 402 -22.86 4.99 -1.20
CA GLY A 402 -23.53 5.89 -0.24
C GLY A 402 -24.46 5.21 0.76
N ASP A 403 -24.60 3.91 0.70
CA ASP A 403 -25.46 3.15 1.63
C ASP A 403 -24.64 2.69 2.84
N LYS A 404 -25.19 2.91 4.04
CA LYS A 404 -24.65 2.30 5.26
C LYS A 404 -24.86 0.78 5.17
N PRO A 405 -23.90 -0.03 5.59
CA PRO A 405 -24.14 -1.48 5.70
C PRO A 405 -25.27 -1.71 6.70
N GLN A 406 -26.27 -2.46 6.29
CA GLN A 406 -27.39 -2.89 7.13
C GLN A 406 -26.91 -3.81 8.25
#